data_8b27a612dd5383588ab7e80184823e57
#
_entry.id   8b27a612dd5383588ab7e80184823e57
#
_cell.length_a   1.000
_cell.length_b   1.000
_cell.length_c   1.000
_cell.angle_alpha   90.00
_cell.angle_beta   90.00
_cell.angle_gamma   90.00
#
_symmetry.space_group_name_H-M   'P 1'
#
loop_
_entity.id
_entity.type
_entity.pdbx_description
1 polymer ?
#
loop_
_entity_poly.entity_id
_entity_poly.type
_entity_poly.pdbx_seq_one_letter_code
_entity_poly.pdbx_strand_id
1 'polypeptide(L)'
;DFGFGTPALMFQIKPSNPRSGRRERQLPPLIVRIRNLLIEPRTEWPLIASDPADLRPMLRYVAILALIPAIAGYIGSTYVGTEVSAGRFHDSLPTGVIKALISYVFSFAIVYLTALATDAIAPVFGAQRNFSNALKLTVYSYTPIWLLGIVLLVPGLRFLTLLGLYA
;
A
#
# COMPACT_ATOMS: atom_id res chain seq x y z
N ASP A 1 -34.66 -67.32 -25.20
CA ASP A 1 -33.61 -66.71 -24.32
C ASP A 1 -33.05 -65.49 -24.98
N PHE A 2 -33.56 -64.37 -24.59
CA PHE A 2 -33.08 -63.10 -25.05
C PHE A 2 -32.22 -62.49 -23.94
N GLY A 3 -30.89 -62.57 -24.08
CA GLY A 3 -29.92 -61.95 -23.23
C GLY A 3 -29.77 -60.46 -23.58
N PHE A 4 -30.41 -59.56 -22.81
CA PHE A 4 -30.13 -58.12 -22.89
C PHE A 4 -28.87 -57.81 -22.06
N GLY A 5 -27.75 -57.72 -22.78
CA GLY A 5 -26.52 -57.17 -22.22
C GLY A 5 -26.65 -55.65 -22.11
N THR A 6 -26.81 -55.15 -20.90
CA THR A 6 -26.74 -53.71 -20.58
C THR A 6 -25.27 -53.26 -20.65
N PRO A 7 -24.90 -52.29 -21.47
CA PRO A 7 -23.58 -51.70 -21.37
C PRO A 7 -23.54 -50.80 -20.14
N ALA A 8 -22.88 -51.28 -19.10
CA ALA A 8 -22.53 -50.41 -17.96
C ALA A 8 -21.59 -49.32 -18.46
N LEU A 9 -22.16 -48.18 -18.80
CA LEU A 9 -21.44 -46.91 -18.93
C LEU A 9 -20.89 -46.61 -17.54
N MET A 10 -19.75 -47.12 -17.19
CA MET A 10 -18.96 -46.68 -16.07
C MET A 10 -18.58 -45.22 -16.32
N PHE A 11 -19.41 -44.32 -15.77
CA PHE A 11 -19.07 -42.91 -15.68
C PHE A 11 -17.86 -42.82 -14.75
N GLN A 12 -16.65 -42.87 -15.33
CA GLN A 12 -15.43 -42.61 -14.61
C GLN A 12 -15.44 -41.13 -14.18
N ILE A 13 -15.95 -40.88 -12.99
CA ILE A 13 -15.72 -39.58 -12.31
C ILE A 13 -14.23 -39.53 -12.02
N LYS A 14 -13.49 -38.90 -12.93
CA LYS A 14 -12.09 -38.53 -12.71
C LYS A 14 -12.03 -37.72 -11.40
N PRO A 15 -11.32 -38.20 -10.36
CA PRO A 15 -11.24 -37.42 -9.14
C PRO A 15 -10.63 -36.06 -9.47
N SER A 16 -11.39 -35.00 -9.25
CA SER A 16 -10.90 -33.63 -9.37
C SER A 16 -9.74 -33.50 -8.40
N ASN A 17 -8.55 -33.25 -8.91
CA ASN A 17 -7.34 -33.04 -8.12
C ASN A 17 -7.57 -31.79 -7.23
N PRO A 18 -7.68 -31.94 -5.90
CA PRO A 18 -7.93 -30.81 -5.00
C PRO A 18 -6.77 -29.79 -4.98
N ARG A 19 -5.66 -30.10 -5.65
CA ARG A 19 -4.51 -29.19 -5.75
C ARG A 19 -4.57 -28.21 -6.92
N SER A 20 -5.53 -28.35 -7.86
CA SER A 20 -5.65 -27.45 -9.02
C SER A 20 -6.43 -26.16 -8.74
N GLY A 21 -7.00 -25.98 -7.55
CA GLY A 21 -7.85 -24.85 -7.20
C GLY A 21 -7.15 -23.68 -6.51
N ARG A 22 -5.93 -23.83 -6.03
CA ARG A 22 -5.16 -22.74 -5.47
C ARG A 22 -4.25 -22.16 -6.56
N ARG A 23 -4.83 -21.51 -7.57
CA ARG A 23 -4.06 -20.48 -8.28
C ARG A 23 -3.65 -19.49 -7.21
N GLU A 24 -2.39 -19.52 -6.82
CA GLU A 24 -1.78 -18.41 -6.08
C GLU A 24 -2.14 -17.17 -6.88
N ARG A 25 -3.07 -16.39 -6.37
CA ARG A 25 -3.45 -15.13 -7.00
C ARG A 25 -2.22 -14.25 -6.87
N GLN A 26 -1.40 -14.23 -7.93
CA GLN A 26 -0.22 -13.39 -7.98
C GLN A 26 -0.71 -11.95 -7.82
N LEU A 27 -0.22 -11.31 -6.76
CA LEU A 27 -0.51 -9.90 -6.53
C LEU A 27 -0.07 -9.11 -7.77
N PRO A 28 -0.87 -8.15 -8.25
CA PRO A 28 -0.46 -7.35 -9.39
C PRO A 28 0.87 -6.66 -9.13
N PRO A 29 1.69 -6.42 -10.16
CA PRO A 29 2.93 -5.66 -10.00
C PRO A 29 2.65 -4.34 -9.29
N LEU A 30 3.58 -3.89 -8.43
CA LEU A 30 3.44 -2.69 -7.58
C LEU A 30 2.94 -1.48 -8.38
N ILE A 31 3.53 -1.24 -9.57
CA ILE A 31 3.16 -0.12 -10.45
C ILE A 31 1.70 -0.22 -10.91
N VAL A 32 1.22 -1.42 -11.25
CA VAL A 32 -0.17 -1.63 -11.67
C VAL A 32 -1.11 -1.35 -10.50
N ARG A 33 -0.77 -1.79 -9.29
CA ARG A 33 -1.56 -1.54 -8.09
C ARG A 33 -1.63 -0.04 -7.77
N ILE A 34 -0.51 0.67 -7.84
CA ILE A 34 -0.47 2.13 -7.64
C ILE A 34 -1.37 2.84 -8.66
N ARG A 35 -1.20 2.50 -9.93
CA ARG A 35 -2.01 3.10 -11.00
C ARG A 35 -3.50 2.89 -10.77
N ASN A 36 -3.89 1.65 -10.50
CA ASN A 36 -5.31 1.31 -10.33
C ASN A 36 -5.91 1.99 -9.10
N LEU A 37 -5.17 2.07 -7.98
CA LEU A 37 -5.62 2.81 -6.79
C LEU A 37 -5.90 4.29 -7.07
N LEU A 38 -5.13 4.92 -7.99
CA LEU A 38 -5.30 6.33 -8.32
C LEU A 38 -6.38 6.58 -9.37
N ILE A 39 -6.50 5.70 -10.37
CA ILE A 39 -7.36 5.91 -11.53
C ILE A 39 -8.72 5.23 -11.35
N GLU A 40 -8.75 4.03 -10.79
CA GLU A 40 -9.93 3.20 -10.65
C GLU A 40 -10.09 2.65 -9.22
N PRO A 41 -10.16 3.51 -8.19
CA PRO A 41 -10.19 3.07 -6.79
C PRO A 41 -11.40 2.16 -6.50
N ARG A 42 -12.55 2.42 -7.13
CA ARG A 42 -13.79 1.65 -6.90
C ARG A 42 -13.66 0.17 -7.31
N THR A 43 -12.83 -0.13 -8.30
CA THR A 43 -12.59 -1.51 -8.77
C THR A 43 -11.45 -2.16 -8.01
N GLU A 44 -10.44 -1.39 -7.60
CA GLU A 44 -9.23 -1.91 -6.95
C GLU A 44 -9.47 -2.26 -5.46
N TRP A 45 -10.26 -1.46 -4.73
CA TRP A 45 -10.54 -1.72 -3.31
C TRP A 45 -11.17 -3.09 -3.01
N PRO A 46 -12.18 -3.57 -3.77
CA PRO A 46 -12.71 -4.93 -3.58
C PRO A 46 -11.67 -6.02 -3.82
N LEU A 47 -10.75 -5.82 -4.78
CA LEU A 47 -9.65 -6.76 -5.04
C LEU A 47 -8.66 -6.77 -3.87
N ILE A 48 -8.25 -5.60 -3.38
CA ILE A 48 -7.41 -5.48 -2.18
C ILE A 48 -8.08 -6.14 -0.97
N ALA A 49 -9.36 -5.94 -0.78
CA ALA A 49 -10.10 -6.56 0.32
C ALA A 49 -10.05 -8.09 0.26
N SER A 50 -10.14 -8.66 -0.93
CA SER A 50 -10.10 -10.13 -1.16
C SER A 50 -8.70 -10.73 -1.16
N ASP A 51 -7.64 -9.93 -1.26
CA ASP A 51 -6.27 -10.41 -1.22
C ASP A 51 -5.88 -10.90 0.20
N PRO A 52 -5.00 -11.89 0.31
CA PRO A 52 -4.47 -12.30 1.61
C PRO A 52 -3.75 -11.13 2.29
N ALA A 53 -3.92 -11.03 3.62
CA ALA A 53 -3.30 -9.97 4.42
C ALA A 53 -1.87 -10.37 4.83
N ASP A 54 -0.99 -10.56 3.85
CA ASP A 54 0.39 -10.95 4.08
C ASP A 54 1.27 -9.72 4.40
N LEU A 55 2.01 -9.80 5.50
CA LEU A 55 2.88 -8.69 5.96
C LEU A 55 4.01 -8.39 4.99
N ARG A 56 4.63 -9.41 4.37
CA ARG A 56 5.80 -9.20 3.49
C ARG A 56 5.51 -8.29 2.29
N PRO A 57 4.47 -8.53 1.47
CA PRO A 57 4.12 -7.62 0.37
C PRO A 57 3.78 -6.22 0.86
N MET A 58 3.05 -6.09 1.98
CA MET A 58 2.68 -4.79 2.55
C MET A 58 3.90 -4.01 3.03
N LEU A 59 4.81 -4.62 3.78
CA LEU A 59 6.05 -3.96 4.22
C LEU A 59 6.93 -3.56 3.03
N ARG A 60 7.03 -4.41 2.00
CA ARG A 60 7.75 -4.06 0.77
C ARG A 60 7.12 -2.87 0.06
N TYR A 61 5.79 -2.80 0.03
CA TYR A 61 5.06 -1.69 -0.55
C TYR A 61 5.38 -0.38 0.18
N VAL A 62 5.27 -0.36 1.51
CA VAL A 62 5.63 0.79 2.36
C VAL A 62 7.10 1.17 2.14
N ALA A 63 8.01 0.19 2.18
CA ALA A 63 9.44 0.43 2.04
C ALA A 63 9.80 1.15 0.74
N ILE A 64 9.14 0.80 -0.36
CA ILE A 64 9.41 1.42 -1.67
C ILE A 64 8.76 2.82 -1.75
N LEU A 65 7.50 2.96 -1.36
CA LEU A 65 6.80 4.23 -1.52
C LEU A 65 7.26 5.30 -0.53
N ALA A 66 7.58 4.92 0.71
CA ALA A 66 8.08 5.85 1.72
C ALA A 66 9.46 6.44 1.36
N LEU A 67 10.20 5.84 0.44
CA LEU A 67 11.45 6.44 -0.09
C LEU A 67 11.18 7.72 -0.88
N ILE A 68 10.03 7.84 -1.54
CA ILE A 68 9.69 9.01 -2.37
C ILE A 68 9.75 10.30 -1.55
N PRO A 69 8.96 10.48 -0.46
CA PRO A 69 9.02 11.69 0.35
C PRO A 69 10.36 11.85 1.08
N ALA A 70 11.02 10.76 1.48
CA ALA A 70 12.30 10.83 2.16
C ALA A 70 13.40 11.39 1.25
N ILE A 71 13.50 10.89 0.03
CA ILE A 71 14.48 11.36 -0.98
C ILE A 71 14.11 12.77 -1.46
N ALA A 72 12.84 13.00 -1.77
CA ALA A 72 12.37 14.32 -2.21
C ALA A 72 12.60 15.39 -1.15
N GLY A 73 12.33 15.09 0.12
CA GLY A 73 12.60 15.97 1.23
C GLY A 73 14.07 16.26 1.44
N TYR A 74 14.94 15.24 1.30
CA TYR A 74 16.38 15.39 1.34
C TYR A 74 16.87 16.37 0.25
N ILE A 75 16.51 16.11 -1.00
CA ILE A 75 16.93 16.94 -2.13
C ILE A 75 16.36 18.37 -1.95
N GLY A 76 15.09 18.49 -1.61
CA GLY A 76 14.42 19.78 -1.45
C GLY A 76 15.05 20.64 -0.34
N SER A 77 15.34 20.06 0.83
CA SER A 77 15.91 20.85 1.94
C SER A 77 17.40 21.13 1.78
N THR A 78 18.14 20.24 1.15
CA THR A 78 19.62 20.35 1.03
C THR A 78 20.04 21.15 -0.19
N TYR A 79 19.43 20.92 -1.36
CA TYR A 79 19.86 21.54 -2.61
C TYR A 79 18.97 22.71 -3.05
N VAL A 80 17.67 22.61 -2.88
CA VAL A 80 16.74 23.72 -3.24
C VAL A 80 16.66 24.77 -2.14
N GLY A 81 16.70 24.35 -0.88
CA GLY A 81 16.62 25.19 0.30
C GLY A 81 15.20 25.64 0.63
N THR A 82 14.98 26.03 1.88
CA THR A 82 13.71 26.52 2.39
C THR A 82 13.75 28.05 2.51
N GLU A 83 12.79 28.73 1.91
CA GLU A 83 12.64 30.19 2.09
C GLU A 83 11.95 30.48 3.41
N VAL A 84 12.55 31.33 4.22
CA VAL A 84 12.00 31.93 5.43
C VAL A 84 12.21 33.43 5.37
N SER A 85 11.51 34.16 6.20
CA SER A 85 11.53 35.67 6.18
C SER A 85 12.93 36.27 6.21
N ALA A 86 13.93 35.54 6.73
CA ALA A 86 15.34 35.95 6.83
C ALA A 86 16.21 35.51 5.68
N GLY A 87 15.70 34.83 4.63
CA GLY A 87 16.44 34.34 3.47
C GLY A 87 16.24 32.87 3.16
N ARG A 88 17.08 32.34 2.26
CA ARG A 88 17.03 30.91 1.89
C ARG A 88 18.04 30.12 2.71
N PHE A 89 17.55 29.09 3.40
CA PHE A 89 18.37 28.19 4.20
C PHE A 89 18.46 26.82 3.56
N HIS A 90 19.69 26.27 3.53
CA HIS A 90 19.98 24.92 3.08
C HIS A 90 20.40 24.06 4.27
N ASP A 91 19.88 22.85 4.34
CA ASP A 91 20.41 21.87 5.30
C ASP A 91 21.82 21.45 4.87
N SER A 92 22.71 21.23 5.83
CA SER A 92 23.98 20.55 5.54
C SER A 92 23.72 19.11 5.08
N LEU A 93 24.62 18.55 4.25
CA LEU A 93 24.47 17.17 3.76
C LEU A 93 24.20 16.16 4.89
N PRO A 94 24.94 16.15 6.04
CA PRO A 94 24.65 15.23 7.12
C PRO A 94 23.26 15.47 7.74
N THR A 95 22.87 16.72 7.93
CA THR A 95 21.55 17.07 8.50
C THR A 95 20.42 16.59 7.60
N GLY A 96 20.56 16.81 6.30
CA GLY A 96 19.57 16.34 5.32
C GLY A 96 19.41 14.82 5.32
N VAL A 97 20.53 14.08 5.37
CA VAL A 97 20.51 12.61 5.45
C VAL A 97 19.82 12.13 6.74
N ILE A 98 20.17 12.72 7.89
CA ILE A 98 19.55 12.36 9.17
C ILE A 98 18.03 12.60 9.11
N LYS A 99 17.59 13.76 8.63
CA LYS A 99 16.15 14.08 8.46
C LYS A 99 15.44 13.08 7.55
N ALA A 100 16.06 12.70 6.43
CA ALA A 100 15.50 11.72 5.50
C ALA A 100 15.36 10.33 6.16
N LEU A 101 16.37 9.87 6.88
CA LEU A 101 16.32 8.60 7.61
C LEU A 101 15.22 8.61 8.68
N ILE A 102 15.15 9.69 9.47
CA ILE A 102 14.09 9.86 10.48
C ILE A 102 12.72 9.83 9.79
N SER A 103 12.50 10.60 8.74
CA SER A 103 11.25 10.64 8.00
C SER A 103 10.87 9.26 7.45
N TYR A 104 11.84 8.53 6.90
CA TYR A 104 11.63 7.19 6.40
C TYR A 104 11.19 6.21 7.48
N VAL A 105 11.88 6.18 8.63
CA VAL A 105 11.52 5.32 9.77
C VAL A 105 10.15 5.71 10.34
N PHE A 106 9.89 7.02 10.46
CA PHE A 106 8.60 7.52 10.92
C PHE A 106 7.43 7.10 10.02
N SER A 107 7.65 6.94 8.72
CA SER A 107 6.62 6.46 7.80
C SER A 107 6.08 5.08 8.21
N PHE A 108 6.94 4.18 8.66
CA PHE A 108 6.50 2.86 9.17
C PHE A 108 5.76 2.99 10.49
N ALA A 109 6.26 3.84 11.40
CA ALA A 109 5.61 4.06 12.70
C ALA A 109 4.20 4.65 12.53
N ILE A 110 4.05 5.65 11.65
CA ILE A 110 2.76 6.28 11.37
C ILE A 110 1.78 5.28 10.76
N VAL A 111 2.20 4.49 9.78
CA VAL A 111 1.34 3.45 9.17
C VAL A 111 0.90 2.44 10.24
N TYR A 112 1.82 2.00 11.08
CA TYR A 112 1.49 1.06 12.16
C TYR A 112 0.49 1.64 13.17
N LEU A 113 0.72 2.87 13.65
CA LEU A 113 -0.16 3.56 14.58
C LEU A 113 -1.54 3.83 13.98
N THR A 114 -1.59 4.24 12.71
CA THR A 114 -2.86 4.44 11.99
C THR A 114 -3.62 3.12 11.83
N ALA A 115 -2.92 2.03 11.54
CA ALA A 115 -3.55 0.71 11.46
C ALA A 115 -4.11 0.26 12.81
N LEU A 116 -3.39 0.50 13.92
CA LEU A 116 -3.89 0.25 15.28
C LEU A 116 -5.15 1.07 15.59
N ALA A 117 -5.13 2.36 15.26
CA ALA A 117 -6.29 3.23 15.44
C ALA A 117 -7.50 2.74 14.60
N THR A 118 -7.27 2.39 13.33
CA THR A 118 -8.29 1.85 12.44
C THR A 118 -8.90 0.56 12.99
N ASP A 119 -8.07 -0.36 13.49
CA ASP A 119 -8.53 -1.60 14.12
C ASP A 119 -9.34 -1.32 15.39
N ALA A 120 -8.88 -0.37 16.21
CA ALA A 120 -9.56 -0.01 17.45
C ALA A 120 -10.96 0.59 17.24
N ILE A 121 -11.14 1.39 16.18
CA ILE A 121 -12.43 2.03 15.87
C ILE A 121 -13.35 1.17 14.99
N ALA A 122 -12.86 0.08 14.39
CA ALA A 122 -13.64 -0.81 13.52
C ALA A 122 -14.99 -1.24 14.12
N PRO A 123 -15.12 -1.60 15.43
CA PRO A 123 -16.40 -1.98 16.01
C PRO A 123 -17.44 -0.86 16.04
N VAL A 124 -17.03 0.40 16.09
CA VAL A 124 -17.95 1.55 16.06
C VAL A 124 -18.73 1.61 14.73
N PHE A 125 -18.10 1.08 13.66
CA PHE A 125 -18.69 0.98 12.31
C PHE A 125 -19.31 -0.41 12.04
N GLY A 126 -19.49 -1.24 13.06
CA GLY A 126 -20.07 -2.59 12.91
C GLY A 126 -19.12 -3.63 12.30
N ALA A 127 -17.85 -3.32 12.15
CA ALA A 127 -16.84 -4.24 11.66
C ALA A 127 -16.16 -5.01 12.81
N GLN A 128 -15.67 -6.21 12.52
CA GLN A 128 -14.87 -6.97 13.48
C GLN A 128 -13.44 -6.46 13.49
N ARG A 129 -12.82 -6.46 14.68
CA ARG A 129 -11.38 -6.18 14.81
C ARG A 129 -10.56 -7.18 14.03
N ASN A 130 -9.73 -6.68 13.17
CA ASN A 130 -8.77 -7.47 12.40
C ASN A 130 -7.60 -6.58 11.99
N PHE A 131 -6.55 -6.59 12.81
CA PHE A 131 -5.38 -5.74 12.60
C PHE A 131 -4.74 -5.94 11.22
N SER A 132 -4.69 -7.18 10.71
CA SER A 132 -4.10 -7.44 9.38
C SER A 132 -4.89 -6.76 8.26
N ASN A 133 -6.22 -6.72 8.34
CA ASN A 133 -7.07 -6.00 7.39
C ASN A 133 -6.96 -4.48 7.59
N ALA A 134 -6.90 -4.00 8.84
CA ALA A 134 -6.69 -2.58 9.14
C ALA A 134 -5.34 -2.10 8.61
N LEU A 135 -4.28 -2.89 8.78
CA LEU A 135 -2.95 -2.59 8.23
C LEU A 135 -2.98 -2.55 6.70
N LYS A 136 -3.63 -3.52 6.06
CA LYS A 136 -3.80 -3.56 4.61
C LYS A 136 -4.52 -2.31 4.09
N LEU A 137 -5.64 -1.94 4.71
CA LEU A 137 -6.38 -0.72 4.39
C LEU A 137 -5.47 0.50 4.51
N THR A 138 -4.79 0.65 5.64
CA THR A 138 -3.90 1.79 5.92
C THR A 138 -2.77 1.89 4.90
N VAL A 139 -2.04 0.80 4.65
CA VAL A 139 -0.89 0.78 3.72
C VAL A 139 -1.29 1.29 2.33
N TYR A 140 -2.41 0.83 1.81
CA TYR A 140 -2.84 1.23 0.47
C TYR A 140 -3.47 2.63 0.44
N SER A 141 -4.11 3.07 1.53
CA SER A 141 -4.63 4.44 1.65
C SER A 141 -3.52 5.50 1.69
N TYR A 142 -2.32 5.16 2.14
CA TYR A 142 -1.18 6.10 2.14
C TYR A 142 -0.53 6.31 0.76
N THR A 143 -0.94 5.55 -0.27
CA THR A 143 -0.38 5.66 -1.64
C THR A 143 -0.39 7.09 -2.17
N PRO A 144 -1.50 7.85 -2.16
CA PRO A 144 -1.52 9.22 -2.67
C PRO A 144 -0.57 10.15 -1.89
N ILE A 145 -0.50 9.98 -0.56
CA ILE A 145 0.35 10.79 0.32
C ILE A 145 1.82 10.62 -0.03
N TRP A 146 2.28 9.39 -0.22
CA TRP A 146 3.67 9.12 -0.60
C TRP A 146 4.01 9.62 -1.99
N LEU A 147 3.10 9.49 -2.96
CA LEU A 147 3.33 10.00 -4.31
C LEU A 147 3.36 11.53 -4.33
N LEU A 148 2.46 12.19 -3.60
CA LEU A 148 2.48 13.64 -3.42
C LEU A 148 3.73 14.09 -2.67
N GLY A 149 4.41 13.22 -1.95
CA GLY A 149 5.70 13.48 -1.33
C GLY A 149 6.78 14.00 -2.29
N ILE A 150 6.64 13.77 -3.61
CA ILE A 150 7.54 14.34 -4.63
C ILE A 150 7.52 15.88 -4.63
N VAL A 151 6.43 16.49 -4.18
CA VAL A 151 6.27 17.95 -4.04
C VAL A 151 7.29 18.53 -3.04
N LEU A 152 7.81 17.71 -2.13
CA LEU A 152 8.86 18.11 -1.18
C LEU A 152 10.19 18.47 -1.85
N LEU A 153 10.37 18.13 -3.14
CA LEU A 153 11.48 18.64 -3.93
C LEU A 153 11.49 20.18 -4.00
N VAL A 154 10.31 20.80 -3.94
CA VAL A 154 10.17 22.26 -3.94
C VAL A 154 9.58 22.69 -2.60
N PRO A 155 10.42 23.12 -1.63
CA PRO A 155 9.97 23.39 -0.27
C PRO A 155 8.84 24.43 -0.15
N GLY A 156 8.76 25.37 -1.08
CA GLY A 156 7.65 26.35 -1.16
C GLY A 156 6.28 25.74 -1.46
N LEU A 157 6.23 24.51 -1.99
CA LEU A 157 4.98 23.81 -2.33
C LEU A 157 4.57 22.78 -1.29
N ARG A 158 5.22 22.73 -0.12
CA ARG A 158 4.93 21.73 0.94
C ARG A 158 3.47 21.68 1.36
N PHE A 159 2.74 22.81 1.29
CA PHE A 159 1.31 22.84 1.61
C PHE A 159 0.48 21.92 0.70
N LEU A 160 0.94 21.62 -0.52
CA LEU A 160 0.25 20.70 -1.42
C LEU A 160 0.24 19.27 -0.91
N THR A 161 1.15 18.89 -0.02
CA THR A 161 1.13 17.56 0.59
C THR A 161 -0.12 17.32 1.44
N LEU A 162 -0.77 18.42 1.92
CA LEU A 162 -2.04 18.33 2.65
C LEU A 162 -3.18 17.82 1.76
N LEU A 163 -3.09 18.01 0.44
CA LEU A 163 -4.08 17.46 -0.50
C LEU A 163 -4.09 15.92 -0.47
N GLY A 164 -2.94 15.29 -0.15
CA GLY A 164 -2.86 13.85 0.00
C GLY A 164 -3.63 13.28 1.19
N LEU A 165 -3.96 14.12 2.18
CA LEU A 165 -4.80 13.72 3.31
C LEU A 165 -6.29 13.69 2.95
N TYR A 166 -6.66 14.35 1.85
CA TYR A 166 -8.04 14.44 1.40
C TYR A 166 -8.39 13.37 0.33
N ALA A 167 -7.38 12.79 -0.31
CA ALA A 167 -7.56 11.78 -1.35
C ALA A 167 -7.74 10.37 -0.79
#